data_f482c2a613facf8e02c1fab26d972aca
#
_entry.id   f482c2a613facf8e02c1fab26d972aca
#
_cell.length_a   1.000
_cell.length_b   1.000
_cell.length_c   1.000
_cell.angle_alpha   90.00
_cell.angle_beta   90.00
_cell.angle_gamma   90.00
#
_symmetry.space_group_name_H-M   'P 1'
#
loop_
_entity.id
_entity.type
_entity.pdbx_description
1 polymer ?
#
loop_
_entity_poly.entity_id
_entity_poly.type
_entity_poly.pdbx_seq_one_letter_code
_entity_poly.pdbx_strand_id
1 'polypeptide(L)'
;MRIAITTPTGNIGRELTKRLLDQRGTQLILLARTPDKLKKEQARGAKVVKADLGDAASVKKATQGADALFFLCPPSFAVPNYRAYYVGLAKNGAEAVKANKVKHTVLLSSVGAHLSKGTGPILGLYDAEKIFSKATQGLTILRPTWFMENHLWHLDEIKNMNSIFMPLSGNLKAPMIATVDVADRAARVITGPAPSRPTIVPLHGPKDYSLDECAKIIGRAIGKEVRHVQVPPAKAKEAMIGMGATENVADTMLEMYAAFQAGTLKDEAKRSPETTTPTTFETFVKNVLLPALKG
;
A
#
# COMPACT_ATOMS: atom_id res chain seq x y z
N MET A 1 14.65 20.39 -1.87
CA MET A 1 14.68 19.03 -2.45
C MET A 1 13.41 18.79 -3.25
N ARG A 2 13.50 18.29 -4.48
CA ARG A 2 12.34 17.96 -5.32
C ARG A 2 11.98 16.51 -5.17
N ILE A 3 10.75 16.24 -4.73
CA ILE A 3 10.27 14.88 -4.42
C ILE A 3 9.14 14.53 -5.38
N ALA A 4 9.31 13.50 -6.19
CA ALA A 4 8.26 12.94 -7.02
C ALA A 4 7.46 11.91 -6.24
N ILE A 5 6.13 11.93 -6.34
CA ILE A 5 5.23 11.00 -5.67
C ILE A 5 4.31 10.36 -6.70
N THR A 6 4.37 9.03 -6.81
CA THR A 6 3.37 8.27 -7.56
C THR A 6 2.11 8.07 -6.71
N THR A 7 0.97 7.89 -7.35
CA THR A 7 -0.32 7.65 -6.68
C THR A 7 -0.69 8.64 -5.57
N PRO A 8 -0.54 9.97 -5.76
CA PRO A 8 -0.77 10.98 -4.72
C PRO A 8 -2.23 11.07 -4.23
N THR A 9 -3.18 10.45 -4.93
CA THR A 9 -4.60 10.41 -4.56
C THR A 9 -5.00 9.17 -3.75
N GLY A 10 -4.10 8.18 -3.63
CA GLY A 10 -4.33 6.98 -2.80
C GLY A 10 -4.14 7.25 -1.31
N ASN A 11 -4.50 6.30 -0.45
CA ASN A 11 -4.45 6.46 1.02
C ASN A 11 -3.07 6.92 1.51
N ILE A 12 -2.01 6.21 1.15
CA ILE A 12 -0.64 6.56 1.57
C ILE A 12 -0.15 7.82 0.84
N GLY A 13 -0.34 7.90 -0.49
CA GLY A 13 0.16 9.03 -1.28
C GLY A 13 -0.45 10.36 -0.88
N ARG A 14 -1.74 10.40 -0.55
CA ARG A 14 -2.43 11.59 -0.07
C ARG A 14 -1.86 12.08 1.27
N GLU A 15 -1.71 11.17 2.22
CA GLU A 15 -1.17 11.51 3.53
C GLU A 15 0.32 11.91 3.44
N LEU A 16 1.11 11.23 2.61
CA LEU A 16 2.50 11.61 2.33
C LEU A 16 2.59 13.00 1.70
N THR A 17 1.76 13.26 0.69
CA THR A 17 1.70 14.58 0.02
C THR A 17 1.38 15.69 1.01
N LYS A 18 0.38 15.49 1.88
CA LYS A 18 0.00 16.46 2.90
C LYS A 18 1.18 16.82 3.82
N ARG A 19 1.89 15.81 4.35
CA ARG A 19 3.04 16.01 5.26
C ARG A 19 4.19 16.75 4.59
N LEU A 20 4.50 16.38 3.35
CA LEU A 20 5.63 16.97 2.65
C LEU A 20 5.32 18.39 2.13
N LEU A 21 4.06 18.74 1.86
CA LEU A 21 3.65 20.11 1.55
C LEU A 21 3.86 21.08 2.71
N ASP A 22 3.77 20.59 3.95
CA ASP A 22 4.00 21.39 5.16
C ASP A 22 5.49 21.49 5.53
N GLN A 23 6.35 20.71 4.85
CA GLN A 23 7.77 20.66 5.18
C GLN A 23 8.57 21.70 4.37
N ARG A 24 9.25 22.61 5.09
CA ARG A 24 10.09 23.64 4.46
C ARG A 24 11.21 23.02 3.61
N GLY A 25 11.50 23.62 2.46
CA GLY A 25 12.58 23.20 1.57
C GLY A 25 12.23 22.01 0.67
N THR A 26 10.98 21.53 0.67
CA THR A 26 10.48 20.52 -0.25
C THR A 26 9.67 21.15 -1.40
N GLN A 27 9.84 20.60 -2.59
CA GLN A 27 9.01 20.87 -3.76
C GLN A 27 8.47 19.55 -4.27
N LEU A 28 7.15 19.44 -4.40
CA LEU A 28 6.51 18.19 -4.80
C LEU A 28 6.23 18.15 -6.29
N ILE A 29 6.45 16.96 -6.88
CA ILE A 29 6.03 16.61 -8.23
C ILE A 29 5.04 15.44 -8.07
N LEU A 30 3.75 15.71 -8.27
CA LEU A 30 2.68 14.73 -8.08
C LEU A 30 2.29 14.09 -9.40
N LEU A 31 2.51 12.79 -9.54
CA LEU A 31 2.22 12.02 -10.74
C LEU A 31 0.79 11.47 -10.65
N ALA A 32 -0.12 11.95 -11.49
CA ALA A 32 -1.51 11.52 -11.47
C ALA A 32 -2.07 11.32 -12.88
N ARG A 33 -2.89 10.28 -13.08
CA ARG A 33 -3.64 10.09 -14.32
C ARG A 33 -4.69 11.18 -14.53
N THR A 34 -5.25 11.68 -13.43
CA THR A 34 -6.29 12.73 -13.42
C THR A 34 -5.81 13.91 -12.57
N PRO A 35 -5.09 14.88 -13.15
CA PRO A 35 -4.54 16.03 -12.43
C PRO A 35 -5.59 16.87 -11.68
N ASP A 36 -6.80 16.97 -12.21
CA ASP A 36 -7.90 17.77 -11.62
C ASP A 36 -8.25 17.37 -10.18
N LYS A 37 -7.96 16.14 -9.77
CA LYS A 37 -8.15 15.68 -8.39
C LYS A 37 -7.15 16.28 -7.38
N LEU A 38 -6.14 17.00 -7.87
CA LEU A 38 -5.03 17.57 -7.08
C LEU A 38 -4.95 19.10 -7.16
N LYS A 39 -6.05 19.78 -7.50
CA LYS A 39 -6.11 21.25 -7.59
C LYS A 39 -5.77 21.94 -6.26
N LYS A 40 -6.13 21.31 -5.12
CA LYS A 40 -5.82 21.83 -3.77
C LYS A 40 -4.31 21.77 -3.49
N GLU A 41 -3.66 20.68 -3.83
CA GLU A 41 -2.22 20.47 -3.67
C GLU A 41 -1.44 21.38 -4.62
N GLN A 42 -1.95 21.58 -5.84
CA GLN A 42 -1.38 22.52 -6.81
C GLN A 42 -1.46 23.97 -6.32
N ALA A 43 -2.59 24.39 -5.75
CA ALA A 43 -2.74 25.73 -5.16
C ALA A 43 -1.79 25.97 -3.98
N ARG A 44 -1.33 24.91 -3.32
CA ARG A 44 -0.32 24.93 -2.24
C ARG A 44 1.12 24.84 -2.76
N GLY A 45 1.35 24.91 -4.08
CA GLY A 45 2.67 24.94 -4.68
C GLY A 45 3.22 23.60 -5.19
N ALA A 46 2.44 22.50 -5.14
CA ALA A 46 2.85 21.25 -5.77
C ALA A 46 2.80 21.35 -7.30
N LYS A 47 3.81 20.82 -7.98
CA LYS A 47 3.76 20.61 -9.44
C LYS A 47 2.96 19.34 -9.71
N VAL A 48 1.78 19.45 -10.31
CA VAL A 48 0.99 18.29 -10.72
C VAL A 48 1.28 17.95 -12.18
N VAL A 49 1.60 16.68 -12.46
CA VAL A 49 1.95 16.21 -13.81
C VAL A 49 1.03 15.05 -14.18
N LYS A 50 0.41 15.17 -15.37
CA LYS A 50 -0.33 14.04 -15.94
C LYS A 50 0.66 12.93 -16.30
N ALA A 51 0.50 11.77 -15.67
CA ALA A 51 1.37 10.63 -15.89
C ALA A 51 0.61 9.30 -15.72
N ASP A 52 0.96 8.35 -16.57
CA ASP A 52 0.54 6.96 -16.47
C ASP A 52 1.78 6.09 -16.14
N LEU A 53 1.71 5.33 -15.06
CA LEU A 53 2.80 4.44 -14.64
C LEU A 53 2.99 3.26 -15.62
N GLY A 54 1.96 2.94 -16.44
CA GLY A 54 2.06 1.96 -17.50
C GLY A 54 2.86 2.42 -18.73
N ASP A 55 3.13 3.73 -18.85
CA ASP A 55 3.89 4.34 -19.94
C ASP A 55 5.27 4.80 -19.46
N ALA A 56 6.34 4.15 -19.90
CA ALA A 56 7.72 4.45 -19.54
C ALA A 56 8.13 5.89 -19.87
N ALA A 57 7.73 6.40 -21.05
CA ALA A 57 8.05 7.77 -21.48
C ALA A 57 7.36 8.78 -20.58
N SER A 58 6.11 8.52 -20.21
CA SER A 58 5.33 9.34 -19.28
C SER A 58 5.99 9.43 -17.90
N VAL A 59 6.38 8.29 -17.32
CA VAL A 59 7.04 8.24 -16.00
C VAL A 59 8.39 8.94 -16.04
N LYS A 60 9.21 8.69 -17.06
CA LYS A 60 10.50 9.33 -17.24
C LYS A 60 10.36 10.86 -17.33
N LYS A 61 9.42 11.35 -18.14
CA LYS A 61 9.16 12.79 -18.28
C LYS A 61 8.67 13.40 -16.97
N ALA A 62 7.75 12.73 -16.28
CA ALA A 62 7.14 13.24 -15.06
C ALA A 62 8.12 13.31 -13.87
N THR A 63 9.12 12.44 -13.83
CA THR A 63 10.13 12.42 -12.76
C THR A 63 11.39 13.22 -13.07
N GLN A 64 11.41 13.93 -14.21
CA GLN A 64 12.56 14.73 -14.62
C GLN A 64 12.88 15.82 -13.59
N GLY A 65 14.14 15.82 -13.16
CA GLY A 65 14.66 16.77 -12.17
C GLY A 65 14.22 16.46 -10.73
N ALA A 66 13.62 15.32 -10.43
CA ALA A 66 13.39 14.88 -9.05
C ALA A 66 14.71 14.46 -8.37
N ASP A 67 14.91 14.90 -7.14
CA ASP A 67 16.01 14.45 -6.28
C ASP A 67 15.67 13.12 -5.61
N ALA A 68 14.38 12.93 -5.28
CA ALA A 68 13.86 11.72 -4.69
C ALA A 68 12.52 11.28 -5.31
N LEU A 69 12.22 9.98 -5.23
CA LEU A 69 10.99 9.38 -5.74
C LEU A 69 10.37 8.46 -4.69
N PHE A 70 9.12 8.72 -4.33
CA PHE A 70 8.26 7.73 -3.67
C PHE A 70 7.52 6.94 -4.74
N PHE A 71 7.78 5.63 -4.81
CA PHE A 71 7.19 4.74 -5.79
C PHE A 71 6.28 3.70 -5.14
N LEU A 72 5.04 3.69 -5.56
CA LEU A 72 4.01 2.72 -5.18
C LEU A 72 3.35 2.20 -6.46
N CYS A 73 3.33 0.87 -6.62
CA CYS A 73 2.54 0.22 -7.67
C CYS A 73 1.08 0.16 -7.21
N PRO A 74 0.14 0.88 -7.84
CA PRO A 74 -1.28 0.80 -7.48
C PRO A 74 -1.85 -0.57 -7.85
N PRO A 75 -2.72 -1.17 -7.02
CA PRO A 75 -3.42 -2.38 -7.41
C PRO A 75 -4.37 -2.11 -8.57
N SER A 76 -4.59 -3.13 -9.41
CA SER A 76 -5.61 -3.12 -10.46
C SER A 76 -6.26 -4.49 -10.54
N PHE A 77 -7.58 -4.54 -10.41
CA PHE A 77 -8.31 -5.80 -10.38
C PHE A 77 -8.76 -6.28 -11.77
N ALA A 78 -8.75 -5.40 -12.78
CA ALA A 78 -9.20 -5.69 -14.13
C ALA A 78 -8.07 -6.06 -15.11
N VAL A 79 -6.88 -6.40 -14.59
CA VAL A 79 -5.73 -6.77 -15.44
C VAL A 79 -5.70 -8.27 -15.73
N PRO A 80 -5.28 -8.69 -16.92
CA PRO A 80 -5.27 -10.11 -17.30
C PRO A 80 -4.20 -10.92 -16.53
N ASN A 81 -3.10 -10.28 -16.12
CA ASN A 81 -2.04 -10.90 -15.33
C ASN A 81 -1.50 -9.91 -14.30
N TYR A 82 -1.80 -10.16 -13.03
CA TYR A 82 -1.48 -9.26 -11.93
C TYR A 82 0.03 -9.08 -11.72
N ARG A 83 0.79 -10.19 -11.75
CA ARG A 83 2.25 -10.14 -11.57
C ARG A 83 2.93 -9.39 -12.71
N ALA A 84 2.55 -9.68 -13.97
CA ALA A 84 3.09 -8.99 -15.13
C ALA A 84 2.79 -7.48 -15.11
N TYR A 85 1.58 -7.10 -14.66
CA TYR A 85 1.20 -5.70 -14.47
C TYR A 85 2.15 -5.00 -13.48
N TYR A 86 2.38 -5.55 -12.29
CA TYR A 86 3.30 -4.97 -11.30
C TYR A 86 4.73 -4.87 -11.82
N VAL A 87 5.22 -5.92 -12.48
CA VAL A 87 6.55 -5.95 -13.09
C VAL A 87 6.70 -4.85 -14.16
N GLY A 88 5.67 -4.64 -14.97
CA GLY A 88 5.65 -3.56 -15.97
C GLY A 88 5.79 -2.18 -15.33
N LEU A 89 4.98 -1.89 -14.30
CA LEU A 89 5.06 -0.62 -13.57
C LEU A 89 6.43 -0.42 -12.91
N ALA A 90 6.96 -1.47 -12.29
CA ALA A 90 8.26 -1.42 -11.62
C ALA A 90 9.41 -1.17 -12.61
N LYS A 91 9.38 -1.78 -13.80
CA LYS A 91 10.37 -1.52 -14.86
C LYS A 91 10.33 -0.07 -15.30
N ASN A 92 9.14 0.48 -15.58
CA ASN A 92 9.00 1.87 -16.00
C ASN A 92 9.52 2.86 -14.92
N GLY A 93 9.20 2.59 -13.64
CA GLY A 93 9.72 3.39 -12.52
C GLY A 93 11.24 3.30 -12.39
N ALA A 94 11.81 2.11 -12.47
CA ALA A 94 13.24 1.88 -12.35
C ALA A 94 14.05 2.50 -13.50
N GLU A 95 13.52 2.42 -14.73
CA GLU A 95 14.11 3.10 -15.90
C GLU A 95 14.10 4.62 -15.72
N ALA A 96 13.01 5.18 -15.22
CA ALA A 96 12.92 6.62 -14.94
C ALA A 96 13.92 7.05 -13.85
N VAL A 97 14.08 6.27 -12.77
CA VAL A 97 15.08 6.50 -11.71
C VAL A 97 16.49 6.54 -12.29
N LYS A 98 16.86 5.55 -13.12
CA LYS A 98 18.15 5.46 -13.77
C LYS A 98 18.40 6.62 -14.74
N ALA A 99 17.44 6.90 -15.63
CA ALA A 99 17.55 7.93 -16.65
C ALA A 99 17.65 9.34 -16.07
N ASN A 100 16.89 9.62 -15.01
CA ASN A 100 16.87 10.94 -14.34
C ASN A 100 17.87 11.06 -13.18
N LYS A 101 18.66 10.00 -12.92
CA LYS A 101 19.68 9.96 -11.85
C LYS A 101 19.09 10.34 -10.48
N VAL A 102 17.88 9.81 -10.18
CA VAL A 102 17.21 10.05 -8.90
C VAL A 102 18.07 9.49 -7.77
N LYS A 103 18.42 10.33 -6.81
CA LYS A 103 19.39 10.01 -5.76
C LYS A 103 18.81 9.10 -4.67
N HIS A 104 17.53 9.28 -4.33
CA HIS A 104 16.85 8.51 -3.30
C HIS A 104 15.49 8.00 -3.81
N THR A 105 15.30 6.69 -3.82
CA THR A 105 14.03 6.07 -4.14
C THR A 105 13.48 5.37 -2.90
N VAL A 106 12.25 5.67 -2.54
CA VAL A 106 11.50 4.96 -1.50
C VAL A 106 10.43 4.12 -2.19
N LEU A 107 10.62 2.81 -2.17
CA LEU A 107 9.71 1.84 -2.76
C LEU A 107 8.76 1.31 -1.67
N LEU A 108 7.45 1.43 -1.90
CA LEU A 108 6.48 0.72 -1.09
C LEU A 108 6.38 -0.73 -1.56
N SER A 109 6.75 -1.63 -0.69
CA SER A 109 6.67 -3.07 -0.83
C SER A 109 5.71 -3.68 0.20
N SER A 110 5.91 -4.87 0.67
CA SER A 110 5.07 -5.56 1.64
C SER A 110 5.88 -6.57 2.46
N VAL A 111 5.38 -6.91 3.65
CA VAL A 111 5.74 -8.16 4.32
C VAL A 111 5.61 -9.34 3.35
N GLY A 112 6.50 -10.32 3.46
CA GLY A 112 6.52 -11.49 2.55
C GLY A 112 7.18 -11.26 1.19
N ALA A 113 7.59 -10.03 0.84
CA ALA A 113 8.25 -9.76 -0.44
C ALA A 113 9.66 -10.34 -0.59
N HIS A 114 10.17 -11.06 0.41
CA HIS A 114 11.38 -11.89 0.29
C HIS A 114 11.11 -13.26 -0.33
N LEU A 115 9.86 -13.72 -0.29
CA LEU A 115 9.45 -15.02 -0.80
C LEU A 115 9.25 -14.98 -2.32
N SER A 116 9.83 -15.94 -3.03
CA SER A 116 9.81 -16.01 -4.50
C SER A 116 8.63 -16.79 -5.08
N LYS A 117 7.76 -17.36 -4.23
CA LYS A 117 6.59 -18.16 -4.64
C LYS A 117 5.53 -18.25 -3.54
N GLY A 118 4.29 -18.52 -3.91
CA GLY A 118 3.20 -18.84 -2.98
C GLY A 118 2.66 -17.67 -2.19
N THR A 119 2.86 -16.43 -2.65
CA THR A 119 2.44 -15.22 -1.92
C THR A 119 1.48 -14.33 -2.71
N GLY A 120 0.96 -14.85 -3.82
CA GLY A 120 -0.02 -14.17 -4.65
C GLY A 120 0.48 -12.79 -5.16
N PRO A 121 -0.26 -11.70 -4.91
CA PRO A 121 0.08 -10.37 -5.43
C PRO A 121 1.44 -9.85 -4.93
N ILE A 122 1.95 -10.36 -3.80
CA ILE A 122 3.23 -9.96 -3.22
C ILE A 122 4.40 -10.40 -4.12
N LEU A 123 4.23 -11.40 -4.99
CA LEU A 123 5.23 -11.78 -5.99
C LEU A 123 5.59 -10.63 -6.94
N GLY A 124 4.63 -9.76 -7.27
CA GLY A 124 4.89 -8.56 -8.05
C GLY A 124 5.80 -7.57 -7.31
N LEU A 125 5.68 -7.49 -5.98
CA LEU A 125 6.53 -6.66 -5.14
C LEU A 125 7.94 -7.27 -4.95
N TYR A 126 8.03 -8.60 -4.80
CA TYR A 126 9.33 -9.31 -4.84
C TYR A 126 10.11 -8.97 -6.11
N ASP A 127 9.45 -9.01 -7.28
CA ASP A 127 10.08 -8.64 -8.54
C ASP A 127 10.43 -7.15 -8.58
N ALA A 128 9.56 -6.26 -8.10
CA ALA A 128 9.78 -4.83 -8.04
C ALA A 128 11.01 -4.48 -7.20
N GLU A 129 11.17 -5.08 -6.02
CA GLU A 129 12.36 -4.89 -5.19
C GLU A 129 13.65 -5.24 -5.93
N LYS A 130 13.67 -6.36 -6.64
CA LYS A 130 14.82 -6.79 -7.46
C LYS A 130 15.11 -5.84 -8.62
N ILE A 131 14.06 -5.35 -9.28
CA ILE A 131 14.17 -4.42 -10.40
C ILE A 131 14.77 -3.09 -9.92
N PHE A 132 14.23 -2.51 -8.84
CA PHE A 132 14.74 -1.25 -8.30
C PHE A 132 16.13 -1.38 -7.69
N SER A 133 16.45 -2.49 -7.02
CA SER A 133 17.80 -2.75 -6.46
C SER A 133 18.89 -2.81 -7.53
N LYS A 134 18.54 -3.19 -8.78
CA LYS A 134 19.46 -3.15 -9.92
C LYS A 134 19.56 -1.75 -10.55
N ALA A 135 18.60 -0.88 -10.31
CA ALA A 135 18.52 0.45 -10.93
C ALA A 135 19.23 1.53 -10.10
N THR A 136 19.24 1.44 -8.78
CA THR A 136 19.84 2.44 -7.89
C THR A 136 20.33 1.84 -6.58
N GLN A 137 21.40 2.40 -6.03
CA GLN A 137 21.89 2.08 -4.69
C GLN A 137 21.15 2.87 -3.61
N GLY A 138 20.69 4.07 -3.92
CA GLY A 138 19.90 4.93 -3.03
C GLY A 138 18.44 4.45 -2.89
N LEU A 139 18.22 3.21 -2.48
CA LEU A 139 16.92 2.57 -2.40
C LEU A 139 16.55 2.23 -0.96
N THR A 140 15.45 2.79 -0.48
CA THR A 140 14.79 2.35 0.75
C THR A 140 13.51 1.61 0.39
N ILE A 141 13.37 0.39 0.91
CA ILE A 141 12.23 -0.50 0.68
C ILE A 141 11.40 -0.55 1.97
N LEU A 142 10.18 -0.02 1.93
CA LEU A 142 9.25 -0.12 3.05
C LEU A 142 8.45 -1.41 2.91
N ARG A 143 8.53 -2.29 3.91
CA ARG A 143 7.74 -3.52 3.99
C ARG A 143 6.70 -3.43 5.11
N PRO A 144 5.57 -2.75 4.87
CA PRO A 144 4.47 -2.74 5.84
C PRO A 144 3.78 -4.09 5.91
N THR A 145 3.19 -4.36 7.06
CA THR A 145 2.32 -5.51 7.30
C THR A 145 0.89 -5.25 6.78
N TRP A 146 -0.11 -5.99 7.24
CA TRP A 146 -1.50 -5.90 6.80
C TRP A 146 -2.08 -4.50 7.04
N PHE A 147 -2.60 -3.86 5.98
CA PHE A 147 -3.22 -2.54 6.12
C PHE A 147 -4.57 -2.60 6.82
N MET A 148 -4.77 -1.77 7.83
CA MET A 148 -6.08 -1.60 8.49
C MET A 148 -7.14 -1.15 7.49
N GLU A 149 -6.76 -0.35 6.50
CA GLU A 149 -7.62 0.15 5.42
C GLU A 149 -8.20 -0.94 4.53
N ASN A 150 -7.72 -2.18 4.60
CA ASN A 150 -8.35 -3.31 3.90
C ASN A 150 -9.78 -3.54 4.39
N HIS A 151 -10.11 -3.15 5.63
CA HIS A 151 -11.48 -3.21 6.15
C HIS A 151 -12.45 -2.23 5.47
N LEU A 152 -11.95 -1.23 4.74
CA LEU A 152 -12.80 -0.33 3.95
C LEU A 152 -13.45 -1.01 2.74
N TRP A 153 -12.92 -2.15 2.32
CA TRP A 153 -13.56 -2.96 1.26
C TRP A 153 -14.87 -3.62 1.70
N HIS A 154 -15.11 -3.70 3.03
CA HIS A 154 -16.25 -4.35 3.65
C HIS A 154 -17.32 -3.38 4.17
N LEU A 155 -17.28 -2.09 3.77
CA LEU A 155 -18.20 -1.08 4.29
C LEU A 155 -19.66 -1.44 4.04
N ASP A 156 -20.03 -1.89 2.84
CA ASP A 156 -21.39 -2.28 2.49
C ASP A 156 -21.85 -3.51 3.26
N GLU A 157 -20.97 -4.49 3.46
CA GLU A 157 -21.25 -5.69 4.25
C GLU A 157 -21.47 -5.33 5.73
N ILE A 158 -20.62 -4.47 6.29
CA ILE A 158 -20.74 -3.98 7.67
C ILE A 158 -22.05 -3.19 7.83
N LYS A 159 -22.38 -2.31 6.88
CA LYS A 159 -23.57 -1.43 6.93
C LYS A 159 -24.87 -2.22 6.82
N ASN A 160 -24.93 -3.18 5.89
CA ASN A 160 -26.18 -3.85 5.51
C ASN A 160 -26.36 -5.22 6.17
N MET A 161 -25.26 -5.91 6.53
CA MET A 161 -25.28 -7.29 7.00
C MET A 161 -24.64 -7.45 8.39
N ASN A 162 -24.09 -6.39 8.97
CA ASN A 162 -23.31 -6.43 10.22
C ASN A 162 -22.23 -7.54 10.22
N SER A 163 -21.59 -7.75 9.08
CA SER A 163 -20.64 -8.86 8.88
C SER A 163 -19.47 -8.45 8.00
N ILE A 164 -18.37 -9.18 8.13
CA ILE A 164 -17.18 -9.09 7.27
C ILE A 164 -16.92 -10.49 6.74
N PHE A 165 -16.97 -10.67 5.42
CA PHE A 165 -16.81 -11.97 4.78
C PHE A 165 -15.41 -12.10 4.18
N MET A 166 -14.61 -13.07 4.65
CA MET A 166 -13.27 -13.35 4.13
C MET A 166 -12.99 -14.86 4.11
N PRO A 167 -12.14 -15.36 3.20
CA PRO A 167 -11.77 -16.77 3.19
C PRO A 167 -10.66 -17.10 4.21
N LEU A 168 -10.69 -16.46 5.37
CA LEU A 168 -9.72 -16.57 6.44
C LEU A 168 -10.42 -16.90 7.75
N SER A 169 -9.75 -17.63 8.63
CA SER A 169 -10.26 -17.95 9.96
C SER A 169 -10.35 -16.69 10.83
N GLY A 170 -11.43 -16.55 11.58
CA GLY A 170 -11.66 -15.40 12.46
C GLY A 170 -10.61 -15.24 13.56
N ASN A 171 -10.00 -16.34 14.02
CA ASN A 171 -8.94 -16.33 15.03
C ASN A 171 -7.54 -16.05 14.45
N LEU A 172 -7.40 -15.96 13.11
CA LEU A 172 -6.13 -15.62 12.46
C LEU A 172 -5.66 -14.24 12.93
N LYS A 173 -4.52 -14.20 13.60
CA LYS A 173 -3.88 -12.96 14.03
C LYS A 173 -2.91 -12.45 12.96
N ALA A 174 -3.04 -11.20 12.64
CA ALA A 174 -2.13 -10.51 11.73
C ALA A 174 -1.63 -9.19 12.35
N PRO A 175 -0.36 -8.85 12.17
CA PRO A 175 0.11 -7.51 12.50
C PRO A 175 -0.56 -6.53 11.54
N MET A 176 -1.26 -5.54 12.09
CA MET A 176 -2.01 -4.55 11.28
C MET A 176 -1.44 -3.16 11.47
N ILE A 177 -1.24 -2.47 10.36
CA ILE A 177 -0.68 -1.11 10.31
C ILE A 177 -1.64 -0.15 9.59
N ALA A 178 -1.77 1.07 10.09
CA ALA A 178 -2.52 2.11 9.40
C ALA A 178 -1.68 2.76 8.28
N THR A 179 -2.31 3.08 7.15
CA THR A 179 -1.62 3.72 6.01
C THR A 179 -1.09 5.12 6.34
N VAL A 180 -1.69 5.81 7.30
CA VAL A 180 -1.21 7.09 7.82
C VAL A 180 0.18 6.97 8.45
N ASP A 181 0.44 5.89 9.17
CA ASP A 181 1.75 5.62 9.79
C ASP A 181 2.81 5.24 8.74
N VAL A 182 2.39 4.53 7.69
CA VAL A 182 3.27 4.25 6.54
C VAL A 182 3.68 5.54 5.85
N ALA A 183 2.74 6.49 5.68
CA ALA A 183 3.02 7.80 5.11
C ALA A 183 3.97 8.63 5.99
N ASP A 184 3.82 8.56 7.32
CA ASP A 184 4.75 9.21 8.27
C ASP A 184 6.17 8.67 8.13
N ARG A 185 6.30 7.34 8.07
CA ARG A 185 7.61 6.72 7.88
C ARG A 185 8.20 7.07 6.52
N ALA A 186 7.39 7.03 5.45
CA ALA A 186 7.82 7.41 4.10
C ALA A 186 8.32 8.86 4.06
N ALA A 187 7.62 9.79 4.71
CA ALA A 187 8.03 11.20 4.78
C ALA A 187 9.38 11.38 5.46
N ARG A 188 9.58 10.73 6.63
CA ARG A 188 10.87 10.79 7.37
C ARG A 188 12.02 10.20 6.56
N VAL A 189 11.77 9.07 5.91
CA VAL A 189 12.81 8.37 5.13
C VAL A 189 13.17 9.17 3.90
N ILE A 190 12.21 9.63 3.10
CA ILE A 190 12.47 10.27 1.80
C ILE A 190 13.17 11.63 1.94
N THR A 191 12.97 12.30 3.07
CA THR A 191 13.65 13.58 3.37
C THR A 191 14.98 13.42 4.08
N GLY A 192 15.29 12.20 4.53
CA GLY A 192 16.59 11.86 5.11
C GLY A 192 17.66 11.56 4.06
N PRO A 193 18.87 11.19 4.50
CA PRO A 193 19.95 10.81 3.60
C PRO A 193 19.59 9.53 2.81
N ALA A 194 19.94 9.52 1.53
CA ALA A 194 19.83 8.31 0.73
C ALA A 194 20.78 7.23 1.26
N PRO A 195 20.35 5.97 1.35
CA PRO A 195 21.23 4.89 1.77
C PRO A 195 22.31 4.63 0.69
N SER A 196 23.46 4.12 1.10
CA SER A 196 24.56 3.74 0.19
C SER A 196 24.32 2.38 -0.50
N ARG A 197 23.33 1.62 -0.04
CA ARG A 197 22.90 0.32 -0.61
C ARG A 197 21.42 0.13 -0.36
N PRO A 198 20.73 -0.73 -1.12
CA PRO A 198 19.31 -1.06 -0.87
C PRO A 198 19.09 -1.47 0.59
N THR A 199 18.17 -0.77 1.26
CA THR A 199 17.89 -0.95 2.69
C THR A 199 16.41 -1.25 2.88
N ILE A 200 16.11 -2.31 3.64
CA ILE A 200 14.75 -2.73 3.96
C ILE A 200 14.36 -2.12 5.31
N VAL A 201 13.15 -1.55 5.36
CA VAL A 201 12.53 -0.99 6.57
C VAL A 201 11.22 -1.72 6.80
N PRO A 202 11.17 -2.71 7.70
CA PRO A 202 9.94 -3.37 8.09
C PRO A 202 9.07 -2.40 8.90
N LEU A 203 7.74 -2.51 8.74
CA LEU A 203 6.79 -1.62 9.41
C LEU A 203 5.62 -2.43 9.99
N HIS A 204 5.42 -2.31 11.29
CA HIS A 204 4.38 -2.97 12.06
C HIS A 204 3.42 -1.96 12.68
N GLY A 205 2.17 -2.35 12.84
CA GLY A 205 1.31 -1.65 13.78
C GLY A 205 1.62 -2.05 15.23
N PRO A 206 0.91 -1.47 16.21
CA PRO A 206 1.25 -1.60 17.63
C PRO A 206 1.09 -3.02 18.18
N LYS A 207 0.17 -3.81 17.62
CA LYS A 207 -0.07 -5.21 18.02
C LYS A 207 -0.67 -6.02 16.88
N ASP A 208 -0.77 -7.33 17.10
CA ASP A 208 -1.49 -8.24 16.22
C ASP A 208 -2.97 -8.27 16.63
N TYR A 209 -3.86 -8.23 15.64
CA TYR A 209 -5.30 -8.35 15.82
C TYR A 209 -5.81 -9.61 15.10
N SER A 210 -6.74 -10.33 15.71
CA SER A 210 -7.50 -11.33 14.98
C SER A 210 -8.65 -10.67 14.20
N LEU A 211 -9.14 -11.34 13.16
CA LEU A 211 -10.27 -10.82 12.38
C LEU A 211 -11.53 -10.72 13.22
N ASP A 212 -11.74 -11.64 14.17
CA ASP A 212 -12.83 -11.57 15.17
C ASP A 212 -12.66 -10.38 16.10
N GLU A 213 -11.44 -10.07 16.57
CA GLU A 213 -11.17 -8.88 17.37
C GLU A 213 -11.49 -7.60 16.59
N CYS A 214 -11.11 -7.53 15.30
CA CYS A 214 -11.43 -6.41 14.44
C CYS A 214 -12.94 -6.21 14.29
N ALA A 215 -13.69 -7.28 14.01
CA ALA A 215 -15.15 -7.23 13.92
C ALA A 215 -15.80 -6.73 15.23
N LYS A 216 -15.34 -7.22 16.39
CA LYS A 216 -15.82 -6.78 17.70
C LYS A 216 -15.51 -5.30 17.97
N ILE A 217 -14.33 -4.80 17.59
CA ILE A 217 -13.95 -3.39 17.73
C ILE A 217 -14.87 -2.51 16.87
N ILE A 218 -15.08 -2.90 15.61
CA ILE A 218 -15.99 -2.20 14.70
C ILE A 218 -17.42 -2.20 15.28
N GLY A 219 -17.91 -3.35 15.73
CA GLY A 219 -19.24 -3.50 16.31
C GLY A 219 -19.47 -2.58 17.51
N ARG A 220 -18.52 -2.52 18.44
CA ARG A 220 -18.58 -1.59 19.58
C ARG A 220 -18.63 -0.13 19.13
N ALA A 221 -17.89 0.22 18.08
CA ALA A 221 -17.84 1.59 17.60
C ALA A 221 -19.13 2.05 16.89
N ILE A 222 -19.87 1.13 16.27
CA ILE A 222 -21.16 1.43 15.60
C ILE A 222 -22.39 1.11 16.47
N GLY A 223 -22.20 0.57 17.69
CA GLY A 223 -23.29 0.20 18.59
C GLY A 223 -24.10 -1.03 18.13
N LYS A 224 -23.50 -1.94 17.36
CA LYS A 224 -24.14 -3.16 16.84
C LYS A 224 -23.17 -4.34 16.98
N GLU A 225 -23.70 -5.56 16.99
CA GLU A 225 -22.86 -6.75 16.87
C GLU A 225 -22.39 -6.88 15.41
N VAL A 226 -21.07 -6.90 15.20
CA VAL A 226 -20.47 -7.19 13.89
C VAL A 226 -19.66 -8.48 14.03
N ARG A 227 -19.80 -9.38 13.05
CA ARG A 227 -19.15 -10.69 13.04
C ARG A 227 -18.21 -10.82 11.83
N HIS A 228 -17.08 -11.48 12.04
CA HIS A 228 -16.31 -12.04 10.97
C HIS A 228 -16.92 -13.38 10.56
N VAL A 229 -17.11 -13.59 9.27
CA VAL A 229 -17.67 -14.82 8.70
C VAL A 229 -16.67 -15.40 7.72
N GLN A 230 -16.10 -16.57 8.10
CA GLN A 230 -15.24 -17.28 7.17
C GLN A 230 -16.08 -17.89 6.04
N VAL A 231 -15.73 -17.55 4.80
CA VAL A 231 -16.38 -18.11 3.62
C VAL A 231 -15.47 -19.09 2.89
N PRO A 232 -16.02 -20.07 2.15
CA PRO A 232 -15.21 -20.92 1.29
C PRO A 232 -14.45 -20.11 0.25
N PRO A 233 -13.18 -20.46 -0.09
CA PRO A 233 -12.40 -19.74 -1.11
C PRO A 233 -13.12 -19.57 -2.45
N ALA A 234 -13.88 -20.57 -2.88
CA ALA A 234 -14.67 -20.51 -4.12
C ALA A 234 -15.71 -19.36 -4.08
N LYS A 235 -16.38 -19.16 -2.93
CA LYS A 235 -17.34 -18.05 -2.76
C LYS A 235 -16.66 -16.69 -2.75
N ALA A 236 -15.48 -16.59 -2.14
CA ALA A 236 -14.68 -15.37 -2.19
C ALA A 236 -14.23 -15.07 -3.63
N LYS A 237 -13.85 -16.09 -4.42
CA LYS A 237 -13.52 -15.94 -5.85
C LYS A 237 -14.70 -15.41 -6.65
N GLU A 238 -15.87 -16.03 -6.51
CA GLU A 238 -17.11 -15.60 -7.17
C GLU A 238 -17.41 -14.13 -6.87
N ALA A 239 -17.33 -13.72 -5.61
CA ALA A 239 -17.56 -12.34 -5.17
C ALA A 239 -16.55 -11.36 -5.80
N MET A 240 -15.25 -11.68 -5.80
CA MET A 240 -14.22 -10.84 -6.43
C MET A 240 -14.45 -10.68 -7.93
N ILE A 241 -14.82 -11.75 -8.65
CA ILE A 241 -15.15 -11.70 -10.08
C ILE A 241 -16.41 -10.86 -10.30
N GLY A 242 -17.45 -11.03 -9.47
CA GLY A 242 -18.66 -10.22 -9.50
C GLY A 242 -18.42 -8.72 -9.28
N MET A 243 -17.35 -8.35 -8.57
CA MET A 243 -16.90 -6.97 -8.39
C MET A 243 -15.96 -6.48 -9.51
N GLY A 244 -15.74 -7.27 -10.57
CA GLY A 244 -14.96 -6.89 -11.74
C GLY A 244 -13.48 -7.33 -11.71
N ALA A 245 -13.08 -8.20 -10.79
CA ALA A 245 -11.76 -8.81 -10.84
C ALA A 245 -11.68 -9.85 -11.97
N THR A 246 -10.52 -9.94 -12.61
CA THR A 246 -10.25 -11.07 -13.52
C THR A 246 -10.03 -12.37 -12.73
N GLU A 247 -10.20 -13.52 -13.35
CA GLU A 247 -9.89 -14.81 -12.72
C GLU A 247 -8.46 -14.87 -12.18
N ASN A 248 -7.49 -14.41 -12.97
CA ASN A 248 -6.09 -14.35 -12.54
C ASN A 248 -5.91 -13.54 -11.27
N VAL A 249 -6.57 -12.38 -11.17
CA VAL A 249 -6.49 -11.54 -9.98
C VAL A 249 -7.13 -12.23 -8.78
N ALA A 250 -8.32 -12.82 -8.94
CA ALA A 250 -9.02 -13.53 -7.87
C ALA A 250 -8.20 -14.72 -7.37
N ASP A 251 -7.64 -15.55 -8.26
CA ASP A 251 -6.77 -16.67 -7.89
C ASP A 251 -5.49 -16.20 -7.19
N THR A 252 -4.89 -15.13 -7.67
CA THR A 252 -3.70 -14.51 -7.05
C THR A 252 -4.00 -14.02 -5.63
N MET A 253 -5.18 -13.41 -5.39
CA MET A 253 -5.60 -12.99 -4.07
C MET A 253 -5.88 -14.17 -3.14
N LEU A 254 -6.50 -15.24 -3.64
CA LEU A 254 -6.73 -16.47 -2.86
C LEU A 254 -5.43 -17.15 -2.48
N GLU A 255 -4.42 -17.16 -3.34
CA GLU A 255 -3.09 -17.66 -3.01
C GLU A 255 -2.49 -16.89 -1.82
N MET A 256 -2.62 -15.57 -1.79
CA MET A 256 -2.17 -14.76 -0.65
C MET A 256 -2.94 -15.10 0.62
N TYR A 257 -4.26 -15.23 0.56
CA TYR A 257 -5.06 -15.61 1.72
C TYR A 257 -4.69 -17.00 2.23
N ALA A 258 -4.48 -17.97 1.35
CA ALA A 258 -3.99 -19.28 1.71
C ALA A 258 -2.63 -19.24 2.41
N ALA A 259 -1.71 -18.41 1.93
CA ALA A 259 -0.40 -18.21 2.53
C ALA A 259 -0.48 -17.56 3.93
N PHE A 260 -1.40 -16.60 4.14
CA PHE A 260 -1.70 -16.06 5.47
C PHE A 260 -2.26 -17.13 6.40
N GLN A 261 -3.27 -17.89 5.93
CA GLN A 261 -3.91 -18.95 6.69
C GLN A 261 -2.92 -20.05 7.11
N ALA A 262 -1.98 -20.41 6.22
CA ALA A 262 -0.92 -21.38 6.48
C ALA A 262 0.23 -20.83 7.34
N GLY A 263 0.24 -19.52 7.66
CA GLY A 263 1.34 -18.88 8.36
C GLY A 263 2.64 -18.81 7.56
N THR A 264 2.57 -18.94 6.24
CA THR A 264 3.74 -18.83 5.34
C THR A 264 4.16 -17.36 5.18
N LEU A 265 3.19 -16.45 5.16
CA LEU A 265 3.44 -15.01 5.17
C LEU A 265 3.77 -14.54 6.59
N LYS A 266 4.96 -14.90 7.05
CA LYS A 266 5.50 -14.45 8.33
C LYS A 266 6.32 -13.19 8.11
N ASP A 267 6.32 -12.35 9.14
CA ASP A 267 7.20 -11.21 9.20
C ASP A 267 8.65 -11.68 9.35
N GLU A 268 9.54 -11.14 8.52
CA GLU A 268 10.98 -11.41 8.61
C GLU A 268 11.62 -10.74 9.82
N ALA A 269 11.02 -9.63 10.27
CA ALA A 269 11.54 -8.81 11.34
C ALA A 269 10.64 -8.89 12.57
N LYS A 270 11.26 -9.08 13.72
CA LYS A 270 10.54 -8.93 14.99
C LYS A 270 10.13 -7.48 15.19
N ARG A 271 8.93 -7.29 15.78
CA ARG A 271 8.48 -5.95 16.22
C ARG A 271 9.48 -5.36 17.20
N SER A 272 9.90 -4.12 16.96
CA SER A 272 10.78 -3.34 17.82
C SER A 272 10.28 -1.90 17.91
N PRO A 273 10.80 -1.06 18.82
CA PRO A 273 10.43 0.35 18.87
C PRO A 273 10.62 1.08 17.53
N GLU A 274 11.66 0.72 16.76
CA GLU A 274 12.00 1.34 15.48
C GLU A 274 11.07 0.91 14.35
N THR A 275 10.51 -0.30 14.44
CA THR A 275 9.61 -0.86 13.42
C THR A 275 8.14 -0.69 13.75
N THR A 276 7.80 -0.36 15.00
CA THR A 276 6.43 -0.22 15.49
C THR A 276 5.89 1.18 15.23
N THR A 277 4.64 1.24 14.81
CA THR A 277 3.90 2.49 14.57
C THR A 277 2.74 2.63 15.57
N PRO A 278 2.28 3.87 15.86
CA PRO A 278 1.43 4.11 17.04
C PRO A 278 -0.07 3.87 16.83
N THR A 279 -0.57 3.88 15.57
CA THR A 279 -2.02 3.87 15.33
C THR A 279 -2.63 2.51 15.65
N THR A 280 -3.51 2.47 16.66
CA THR A 280 -4.26 1.27 17.03
C THR A 280 -5.45 1.05 16.08
N PHE A 281 -5.97 -0.18 16.03
CA PHE A 281 -7.15 -0.48 15.21
C PHE A 281 -8.39 0.30 15.68
N GLU A 282 -8.53 0.52 16.98
CA GLU A 282 -9.56 1.37 17.58
C GLU A 282 -9.47 2.83 17.08
N THR A 283 -8.26 3.38 17.02
CA THR A 283 -8.00 4.73 16.48
C THR A 283 -8.32 4.80 14.99
N PHE A 284 -7.93 3.79 14.22
CA PHE A 284 -8.29 3.67 12.80
C PHE A 284 -9.80 3.61 12.61
N VAL A 285 -10.50 2.76 13.36
CA VAL A 285 -11.97 2.65 13.28
C VAL A 285 -12.61 4.01 13.56
N LYS A 286 -12.22 4.69 14.62
CA LYS A 286 -12.77 6.02 15.00
C LYS A 286 -12.54 7.07 13.92
N ASN A 287 -11.32 7.16 13.37
CA ASN A 287 -10.89 8.28 12.56
C ASN A 287 -11.09 8.06 11.05
N VAL A 288 -11.18 6.80 10.60
CA VAL A 288 -11.23 6.45 9.17
C VAL A 288 -12.48 5.64 8.85
N LEU A 289 -12.70 4.51 9.51
CA LEU A 289 -13.78 3.60 9.15
C LEU A 289 -15.18 4.15 9.48
N LEU A 290 -15.36 4.73 10.67
CA LEU A 290 -16.64 5.32 11.07
C LEU A 290 -17.08 6.50 10.16
N PRO A 291 -16.20 7.46 9.82
CA PRO A 291 -16.52 8.47 8.84
C PRO A 291 -16.93 7.89 7.49
N ALA A 292 -16.24 6.85 7.01
CA ALA A 292 -16.54 6.18 5.74
C ALA A 292 -17.88 5.42 5.76
N LEU A 293 -18.31 4.91 6.92
CA LEU A 293 -19.65 4.28 7.07
C LEU A 293 -20.80 5.28 7.06
N LYS A 294 -20.54 6.56 7.39
CA LYS A 294 -21.56 7.63 7.46
C LYS A 294 -21.75 8.39 6.14
N GLY A 295 -20.74 8.36 5.26
CA GLY A 295 -20.78 8.97 3.93
C GLY A 295 -21.29 8.03 2.89
#